data_3ba072ce9c045a1de0964c843ebfab39
#
_entry.id   3ba072ce9c045a1de0964c843ebfab39
#
_cell.length_a   1.000
_cell.length_b   1.000
_cell.length_c   1.000
_cell.angle_alpha   90.00
_cell.angle_beta   90.00
_cell.angle_gamma   90.00
#
_symmetry.space_group_name_H-M   'P 1'
#
loop_
_entity.id
_entity.type
_entity.pdbx_description
1 polymer ?
#
loop_
_entity_poly.entity_id
_entity_poly.type
_entity_poly.pdbx_seq_one_letter_code
_entity_poly.pdbx_strand_id
1 'polypeptide(L)'
;MSELTSIKQILTALKPELRRKYHVASLGLFGSVVRGDFGPESDVDILVDFSKPIGIEFIDLADRLESVLKKKVDLVSKKGVKP
;
A
#
# COMPACT_ATOMS: atom_id res chain seq x y z
N MET A 1 -17.51 -7.54 8.99
CA MET A 1 -16.66 -7.13 7.88
C MET A 1 -15.23 -7.49 8.13
N SER A 2 -14.55 -7.96 7.13
CA SER A 2 -13.17 -8.36 7.33
C SER A 2 -12.25 -7.15 7.21
N GLU A 3 -11.12 -7.27 7.86
CA GLU A 3 -10.08 -6.25 7.79
C GLU A 3 -9.64 -6.05 6.34
N LEU A 4 -9.55 -7.15 5.60
CA LEU A 4 -9.13 -7.10 4.20
C LEU A 4 -10.10 -6.27 3.35
N THR A 5 -11.39 -6.45 3.56
CA THR A 5 -12.39 -5.70 2.82
C THR A 5 -12.26 -4.21 3.10
N SER A 6 -12.11 -3.84 4.37
CA SER A 6 -11.95 -2.44 4.73
C SER A 6 -10.72 -1.83 4.09
N ILE A 7 -9.62 -2.54 4.15
CA ILE A 7 -8.37 -2.06 3.59
C ILE A 7 -8.50 -1.86 2.08
N LYS A 8 -9.11 -2.83 1.40
CA LYS A 8 -9.31 -2.73 -0.04
C LYS A 8 -10.17 -1.53 -0.41
N GLN A 9 -11.21 -1.27 0.35
CA GLN A 9 -12.08 -0.14 0.07
C GLN A 9 -11.35 1.18 0.23
N ILE A 10 -10.55 1.29 1.28
CA ILE A 10 -9.76 2.51 1.50
C ILE A 10 -8.77 2.72 0.37
N LEU A 11 -8.06 1.67 -0.02
CA LEU A 11 -7.08 1.78 -1.09
C LEU A 11 -7.73 2.15 -2.42
N THR A 12 -8.89 1.57 -2.71
CA THR A 12 -9.60 1.88 -3.93
C THR A 12 -10.01 3.34 -3.95
N ALA A 13 -10.47 3.86 -2.83
CA ALA A 13 -10.87 5.26 -2.75
C ALA A 13 -9.68 6.20 -2.92
N LEU A 14 -8.51 5.78 -2.45
CA LEU A 14 -7.31 6.60 -2.55
C LEU A 14 -6.62 6.53 -3.91
N LYS A 15 -6.94 5.53 -4.69
CA LYS A 15 -6.21 5.28 -5.93
C LYS A 15 -6.05 6.51 -6.83
N PRO A 16 -7.11 7.28 -7.09
CA PRO A 16 -6.94 8.46 -7.95
C PRO A 16 -5.95 9.46 -7.38
N GLU A 17 -5.97 9.68 -6.08
CA GLU A 17 -5.02 10.57 -5.44
C GLU A 17 -3.60 10.05 -5.54
N LEU A 18 -3.43 8.76 -5.30
CA LEU A 18 -2.10 8.16 -5.34
C LEU A 18 -1.52 8.20 -6.73
N ARG A 19 -2.36 8.01 -7.74
CA ARG A 19 -1.90 8.09 -9.12
C ARG A 19 -1.39 9.49 -9.48
N ARG A 20 -2.07 10.50 -8.98
CA ARG A 20 -1.67 11.87 -9.29
C ARG A 20 -0.48 12.33 -8.49
N LYS A 21 -0.48 12.04 -7.19
CA LYS A 21 0.56 12.56 -6.31
C LYS A 21 1.82 11.73 -6.30
N TYR A 22 1.68 10.42 -6.41
CA TYR A 22 2.80 9.51 -6.23
C TYR A 22 3.10 8.68 -7.45
N HIS A 23 2.38 8.93 -8.56
CA HIS A 23 2.63 8.21 -9.81
C HIS A 23 2.43 6.71 -9.66
N VAL A 24 1.47 6.32 -8.84
CA VAL A 24 1.17 4.91 -8.61
C VAL A 24 0.42 4.36 -9.81
N ALA A 25 0.95 3.30 -10.41
CA ALA A 25 0.28 2.65 -11.51
C ALA A 25 -0.66 1.56 -11.02
N SER A 26 -0.25 0.83 -9.99
CA SER A 26 -1.10 -0.22 -9.45
C SER A 26 -0.73 -0.48 -7.99
N LEU A 27 -1.69 -1.02 -7.26
CA LEU A 27 -1.52 -1.41 -5.87
C LEU A 27 -2.11 -2.78 -5.65
N GLY A 28 -1.47 -3.59 -4.82
CA GLY A 28 -2.00 -4.88 -4.46
C GLY A 28 -1.65 -5.21 -3.02
N LEU A 29 -2.42 -6.11 -2.43
CA LEU A 29 -2.16 -6.59 -1.08
C LEU A 29 -1.56 -7.97 -1.16
N PHE A 30 -0.66 -8.29 -0.22
CA PHE A 30 -0.10 -9.62 -0.17
C PHE A 30 0.27 -9.94 1.27
N GLY A 31 0.78 -11.12 1.51
CA GLY A 31 1.22 -11.51 2.84
C GLY A 31 0.08 -11.92 3.75
N SER A 32 0.22 -11.62 5.04
CA SER A 32 -0.70 -12.13 6.05
C SER A 32 -2.12 -11.62 5.88
N VAL A 33 -2.29 -10.40 5.38
CA VAL A 33 -3.63 -9.83 5.20
C VAL A 33 -4.42 -10.63 4.16
N VAL A 34 -3.73 -11.14 3.15
CA VAL A 34 -4.39 -11.93 2.10
C VAL A 34 -4.64 -13.35 2.56
N ARG A 35 -3.71 -13.89 3.34
CA ARG A 35 -3.83 -15.27 3.83
C ARG A 35 -4.90 -15.44 4.90
N GLY A 36 -5.34 -14.35 5.51
CA GLY A 36 -6.38 -14.43 6.52
C GLY A 36 -5.87 -14.62 7.94
N ASP A 37 -4.57 -14.63 8.14
CA ASP A 37 -4.00 -14.71 9.48
C ASP A 37 -3.58 -13.33 10.00
N PHE A 38 -4.15 -12.30 9.40
CA PHE A 38 -3.89 -10.92 9.75
C PHE A 38 -4.50 -10.59 11.10
N GLY A 39 -3.71 -10.03 11.98
CA GLY A 39 -4.18 -9.62 13.30
C GLY A 39 -3.98 -8.13 13.53
N PRO A 40 -4.40 -7.65 14.71
CA PRO A 40 -4.31 -6.20 14.98
C PRO A 40 -2.87 -5.68 14.98
N GLU A 41 -1.90 -6.53 15.21
CA GLU A 41 -0.52 -6.10 15.23
C GLU A 41 0.24 -6.47 13.96
N SER A 42 -0.44 -7.05 13.00
CA SER A 42 0.21 -7.42 11.75
C SER A 42 0.42 -6.21 10.87
N ASP A 43 1.54 -6.20 10.16
CA ASP A 43 1.80 -5.17 9.16
C ASP A 43 0.95 -5.43 7.92
N VAL A 44 0.59 -4.35 7.24
CA VAL A 44 -0.12 -4.46 5.97
C VAL A 44 0.92 -4.49 4.86
N ASP A 45 1.01 -5.59 4.16
CA ASP A 45 1.96 -5.75 3.07
C ASP A 45 1.33 -5.28 1.77
N ILE A 46 1.89 -4.23 1.19
CA ILE A 46 1.35 -3.63 -0.03
C ILE A 46 2.41 -3.65 -1.12
N LEU A 47 2.01 -4.21 -2.25
CA LEU A 47 2.86 -4.20 -3.44
C LEU A 47 2.40 -3.07 -4.34
N VAL A 48 3.34 -2.18 -4.71
CA VAL A 48 3.01 -1.02 -5.51
C VAL A 48 3.86 -1.00 -6.78
N ASP A 49 3.23 -0.57 -7.86
CA ASP A 49 3.94 -0.34 -9.12
C ASP A 49 3.77 1.12 -9.49
N PHE A 50 4.84 1.73 -9.97
CA PHE A 50 4.84 3.15 -10.32
C PHE A 50 4.90 3.33 -11.83
N SER A 51 4.22 4.37 -12.31
CA SER A 51 4.22 4.68 -13.73
C SER A 51 5.53 5.32 -14.16
N LYS A 52 6.28 5.87 -13.20
CA LYS A 52 7.61 6.42 -13.49
C LYS A 52 8.44 6.38 -12.21
N PRO A 53 9.76 6.53 -12.34
CA PRO A 53 10.63 6.50 -11.15
C PRO A 53 10.26 7.60 -10.17
N ILE A 54 10.32 7.27 -8.89
CA ILE A 54 10.09 8.24 -7.83
C ILE A 54 11.21 8.11 -6.82
N GLY A 55 11.37 9.15 -6.02
CA GLY A 55 12.37 9.16 -4.98
C GLY A 55 11.74 9.20 -3.61
N ILE A 56 11.83 10.35 -2.95
CA ILE A 56 11.33 10.49 -1.59
C ILE A 56 9.83 10.30 -1.51
N GLU A 57 9.14 10.43 -2.63
CA GLU A 57 7.70 10.20 -2.67
C GLU A 57 7.34 8.80 -2.18
N PHE A 58 8.26 7.85 -2.33
CA PHE A 58 8.02 6.50 -1.85
C PHE A 58 7.78 6.49 -0.34
N ILE A 59 8.59 7.25 0.39
CA ILE A 59 8.45 7.34 1.84
C ILE A 59 7.17 8.06 2.21
N ASP A 60 6.88 9.15 1.51
CA ASP A 60 5.64 9.88 1.75
C ASP A 60 4.42 9.00 1.53
N LEU A 61 4.47 8.17 0.49
CA LEU A 61 3.39 7.26 0.18
C LEU A 61 3.18 6.27 1.32
N ALA A 62 4.26 5.70 1.84
CA ALA A 62 4.15 4.76 2.95
C ALA A 62 3.54 5.44 4.17
N ASP A 63 3.99 6.65 4.48
CA ASP A 63 3.45 7.41 5.61
C ASP A 63 1.97 7.70 5.42
N ARG A 64 1.59 8.08 4.21
CA ARG A 64 0.20 8.37 3.90
C ARG A 64 -0.67 7.15 4.13
N LEU A 65 -0.21 6.00 3.64
CA LEU A 65 -0.97 4.77 3.78
C LEU A 65 -1.09 4.35 5.24
N GLU A 66 -0.02 4.49 6.00
CA GLU A 66 -0.07 4.16 7.42
C GLU A 66 -1.06 5.07 8.16
N SER A 67 -1.08 6.34 7.79
CA SER A 67 -1.97 7.29 8.42
C SER A 67 -3.43 6.97 8.12
N VAL A 68 -3.72 6.61 6.89
CA VAL A 68 -5.09 6.33 6.47
C VAL A 68 -5.58 5.01 7.02
N LEU A 69 -4.72 4.00 6.97
CA LEU A 69 -5.09 2.66 7.43
C LEU A 69 -4.94 2.50 8.93
N LYS A 70 -4.20 3.41 9.56
CA LYS A 70 -3.93 3.36 11.00
C LYS A 70 -3.27 2.06 11.41
N LYS A 71 -2.40 1.58 10.54
CA LYS A 71 -1.65 0.37 10.76
C LYS A 71 -0.29 0.54 10.11
N LYS A 72 0.66 -0.26 10.56
CA LYS A 72 1.96 -0.27 9.94
C LYS A 72 1.87 -0.83 8.53
N VAL A 73 2.52 -0.17 7.59
CA VAL A 73 2.49 -0.58 6.19
C VAL A 73 3.89 -0.97 5.74
N ASP A 74 4.00 -2.14 5.18
CA ASP A 74 5.23 -2.60 4.55
C ASP A 74 5.05 -2.44 3.05
N LEU A 75 5.61 -1.37 2.52
CA LEU A 75 5.42 -0.99 1.12
C LEU A 75 6.56 -1.53 0.27
N VAL A 76 6.23 -2.34 -0.70
CA VAL A 76 7.22 -2.97 -1.57
C VAL A 76 6.96 -2.52 -3.00
N SER A 77 8.00 -1.99 -3.64
CA SER A 77 7.90 -1.57 -5.03
C SER A 77 8.13 -2.75 -5.96
N LYS A 78 7.21 -2.93 -6.88
CA LYS A 78 7.29 -4.04 -7.81
C LYS A 78 8.54 -3.97 -8.68
N LYS A 79 8.90 -2.76 -9.11
CA LYS A 79 10.06 -2.60 -9.98
C LYS A 79 11.33 -2.27 -9.22
N GLY A 80 11.21 -1.63 -8.08
CA GLY A 80 12.35 -1.18 -7.32
C GLY A 80 12.79 -2.12 -6.23
N VAL A 81 12.28 -3.32 -6.23
CA VAL A 81 12.64 -4.30 -5.24
C VAL A 81 14.11 -4.59 -5.25
N LYS A 82 14.66 -4.59 -6.41
CA LYS A 82 16.06 -4.89 -6.57
C LYS A 82 16.84 -3.63 -6.80
N PRO A 83 17.82 -3.42 -6.01
CA PRO A 83 18.74 -2.33 -6.33
C PRO A 83 19.52 -2.63 -7.56
#